data_25529b2387e79988fd741a9d9922199f
#
_entry.id   25529b2387e79988fd741a9d9922199f
#
_cell.length_a   1.000
_cell.length_b   1.000
_cell.length_c   1.000
_cell.angle_alpha   90.00
_cell.angle_beta   90.00
_cell.angle_gamma   90.00
#
_symmetry.space_group_name_H-M   'P 1'
#
loop_
_entity.id
_entity.type
_entity.pdbx_description
1 polymer ?
#
loop_
_entity_poly.entity_id
_entity_poly.type
_entity_poly.pdbx_seq_one_letter_code
_entity_poly.pdbx_strand_id
1 'polypeptide(L)'
;MILPILIALCVFVLVSHDHFLYHSPVGKITAVKTLSSHEVSDDFQNKDRQIVQELQVKILNDNKKTLTLQNTTTSSQTTDQLFRVGQQVILQKIAGQVQIVSLKRDALISALLVLFIGFLISFQRLRASLFLLASLVLNLIYFVSVIAFNVSFNPPVLLLFAFLSALFAASSLLFVLGPTRQMVYTFITTALTTFITFAVTLLVLKLTGNHGVHFEYLEYVTQNPSEFFFVGTMISVLGAIMDGTGDIVAGLFGLARQNELNQINMTKKDYIRSGMSIGQEIIGTLTNVLFMIFMAEALPMTLLLLRNGNTWGYIATVGLNLGLLQTIISAIGIVLAVPITAIVTSFGLVRMHRKSEVHPI
;
A
#
# COMPACT_ATOMS: atom_id res chain seq x y z
N MET A 1 0.78 -25.26 10.24
CA MET A 1 1.49 -24.02 10.61
C MET A 1 3.02 -24.14 10.51
N ILE A 2 3.63 -25.29 10.84
CA ILE A 2 5.10 -25.46 10.79
C ILE A 2 5.64 -25.51 9.35
N LEU A 3 4.89 -26.10 8.40
CA LEU A 3 5.32 -26.26 7.01
C LEU A 3 5.68 -24.95 6.29
N PRO A 4 4.85 -23.87 6.33
CA PRO A 4 5.21 -22.58 5.74
C PRO A 4 6.52 -22.01 6.30
N ILE A 5 6.75 -22.16 7.60
CA ILE A 5 7.98 -21.67 8.26
C ILE A 5 9.20 -22.45 7.75
N LEU A 6 9.10 -23.77 7.62
CA LEU A 6 10.18 -24.59 7.09
C LEU A 6 10.49 -24.25 5.64
N ILE A 7 9.46 -24.05 4.80
CA ILE A 7 9.65 -23.65 3.39
C ILE A 7 10.31 -22.28 3.31
N ALA A 8 9.87 -21.32 4.10
CA ALA A 8 10.46 -19.98 4.14
C ALA A 8 11.94 -20.03 4.59
N LEU A 9 12.28 -20.86 5.56
CA LEU A 9 13.67 -21.07 5.99
C LEU A 9 14.51 -21.70 4.87
N CYS A 10 13.98 -22.69 4.16
CA CYS A 10 14.66 -23.27 3.00
C CYS A 10 14.92 -22.23 1.92
N VAL A 11 13.92 -21.40 1.59
CA VAL A 11 14.07 -20.32 0.61
C VAL A 11 15.10 -19.30 1.08
N PHE A 12 15.09 -18.92 2.35
CA PHE A 12 16.12 -18.04 2.91
C PHE A 12 17.52 -18.58 2.69
N VAL A 13 17.75 -19.86 2.98
CA VAL A 13 19.05 -20.50 2.78
C VAL A 13 19.43 -20.57 1.31
N LEU A 14 18.50 -20.95 0.42
CA LEU A 14 18.74 -21.04 -1.02
C LEU A 14 19.10 -19.66 -1.61
N VAL A 15 18.30 -18.64 -1.34
CA VAL A 15 18.52 -17.28 -1.86
C VAL A 15 19.75 -16.62 -1.21
N SER A 16 20.14 -17.01 0.00
CA SER A 16 21.41 -16.57 0.58
C SER A 16 22.64 -17.08 -0.18
N HIS A 17 22.52 -18.13 -0.97
CA HIS A 17 23.60 -18.76 -1.73
C HIS A 17 23.48 -18.64 -3.24
N ASP A 18 22.56 -17.80 -3.74
CA ASP A 18 22.26 -17.62 -5.16
C ASP A 18 23.16 -16.59 -5.87
N HIS A 19 24.30 -16.25 -5.28
CA HIS A 19 25.25 -15.28 -5.82
C HIS A 19 25.65 -15.53 -7.29
N PHE A 20 25.51 -16.78 -7.77
CA PHE A 20 25.79 -17.15 -9.16
C PHE A 20 24.73 -16.65 -10.16
N LEU A 21 23.54 -16.25 -9.70
CA LEU A 21 22.47 -15.68 -10.53
C LEU A 21 22.66 -14.19 -10.81
N TYR A 22 23.55 -13.53 -10.07
CA TYR A 22 23.76 -12.09 -10.18
C TYR A 22 24.74 -11.76 -11.32
N HIS A 23 24.34 -10.82 -12.17
CA HIS A 23 25.24 -10.21 -13.18
C HIS A 23 26.27 -9.27 -12.54
N SER A 24 25.89 -8.60 -11.44
CA SER A 24 26.79 -7.75 -10.67
C SER A 24 27.62 -8.57 -9.69
N PRO A 25 28.86 -8.16 -9.37
CA PRO A 25 29.64 -8.83 -8.34
C PRO A 25 28.93 -8.80 -6.98
N VAL A 26 28.82 -9.96 -6.36
CA VAL A 26 28.30 -10.11 -4.98
C VAL A 26 29.48 -10.41 -4.08
N GLY A 27 29.63 -9.60 -3.03
CA GLY A 27 30.70 -9.75 -2.05
C GLY A 27 30.18 -10.14 -0.67
N LYS A 28 30.95 -10.92 0.08
CA LYS A 28 30.70 -11.17 1.51
C LYS A 28 31.75 -10.43 2.34
N ILE A 29 31.29 -9.68 3.33
CA ILE A 29 32.13 -8.95 4.24
C ILE A 29 32.80 -9.94 5.19
N THR A 30 34.13 -10.04 5.15
CA THR A 30 34.92 -10.98 5.95
C THR A 30 35.54 -10.33 7.18
N ALA A 31 35.89 -9.03 7.08
CA ALA A 31 36.39 -8.27 8.20
C ALA A 31 35.89 -6.80 8.12
N VAL A 32 35.71 -6.19 9.26
CA VAL A 32 35.34 -4.77 9.41
C VAL A 32 36.28 -4.15 10.43
N LYS A 33 36.93 -3.06 10.04
CA LYS A 33 37.78 -2.26 10.91
C LYS A 33 37.28 -0.84 10.91
N THR A 34 37.02 -0.28 12.07
CA THR A 34 36.71 1.14 12.21
C THR A 34 38.03 1.93 12.14
N LEU A 35 38.18 2.80 11.16
CA LEU A 35 39.36 3.66 10.96
C LEU A 35 39.29 4.91 11.80
N SER A 36 38.11 5.55 11.79
CA SER A 36 37.89 6.77 12.59
C SER A 36 36.44 6.84 13.04
N SER A 37 36.24 7.56 14.14
CA SER A 37 34.92 7.85 14.69
C SER A 37 34.96 9.21 15.37
N HIS A 38 34.25 10.19 14.86
CA HIS A 38 34.19 11.53 15.36
C HIS A 38 32.77 12.08 15.41
N GLU A 39 32.52 12.97 16.34
CA GLU A 39 31.23 13.64 16.43
C GLU A 39 31.11 14.65 15.30
N VAL A 40 29.92 14.66 14.70
CA VAL A 40 29.50 15.61 13.66
C VAL A 40 28.18 16.24 14.10
N SER A 41 27.94 17.46 13.65
CA SER A 41 26.69 18.15 13.87
C SER A 41 26.20 18.69 12.54
N ASP A 42 24.89 18.59 12.31
CA ASP A 42 24.27 19.21 11.14
C ASP A 42 24.05 20.74 11.37
N ASP A 43 23.51 21.42 10.36
CA ASP A 43 23.22 22.85 10.42
C ASP A 43 22.16 23.22 11.48
N PHE A 44 21.39 22.24 11.97
CA PHE A 44 20.38 22.38 13.01
C PHE A 44 20.90 21.96 14.40
N GLN A 45 22.22 21.75 14.56
CA GLN A 45 22.88 21.31 15.78
C GLN A 45 22.47 19.90 16.26
N ASN A 46 21.87 19.08 15.41
CA ASN A 46 21.65 17.68 15.72
C ASN A 46 23.00 16.96 15.73
N LYS A 47 23.34 16.37 16.87
CA LYS A 47 24.59 15.64 17.05
C LYS A 47 24.47 14.22 16.51
N ASP A 48 25.47 13.79 15.76
CA ASP A 48 25.63 12.43 15.29
C ASP A 48 27.11 12.04 15.38
N ARG A 49 27.43 10.80 15.08
CA ARG A 49 28.79 10.29 15.05
C ARG A 49 29.08 9.71 13.68
N GLN A 50 30.00 10.34 12.96
CA GLN A 50 30.49 9.81 11.68
C GLN A 50 31.49 8.70 11.95
N ILE A 51 31.31 7.58 11.26
CA ILE A 51 32.11 6.37 11.38
C ILE A 51 32.66 6.01 10.01
N VAL A 52 33.97 5.87 9.91
CA VAL A 52 34.65 5.38 8.70
C VAL A 52 35.06 3.94 8.94
N GLN A 53 34.52 3.04 8.12
CA GLN A 53 34.83 1.62 8.16
C GLN A 53 35.74 1.22 6.99
N GLU A 54 36.73 0.40 7.26
CA GLU A 54 37.46 -0.37 6.26
C GLU A 54 36.86 -1.78 6.22
N LEU A 55 36.39 -2.19 5.07
CA LEU A 55 35.68 -3.43 4.84
C LEU A 55 36.53 -4.35 3.97
N GLN A 56 36.83 -5.55 4.44
CA GLN A 56 37.36 -6.61 3.58
C GLN A 56 36.21 -7.38 2.98
N VAL A 57 36.08 -7.31 1.66
CA VAL A 57 34.95 -7.91 0.93
C VAL A 57 35.47 -8.98 -0.01
N LYS A 58 35.11 -10.23 0.25
CA LYS A 58 35.42 -11.36 -0.61
C LYS A 58 34.35 -11.52 -1.69
N ILE A 59 34.71 -11.39 -2.95
CA ILE A 59 33.78 -11.58 -4.08
C ILE A 59 33.42 -13.07 -4.17
N LEU A 60 32.13 -13.38 -4.33
CA LEU A 60 31.60 -14.73 -4.37
C LEU A 60 31.42 -15.28 -5.78
N ASN A 61 31.05 -14.42 -6.75
CA ASN A 61 30.70 -14.81 -8.13
C ASN A 61 31.70 -14.36 -9.19
N ASP A 62 32.79 -13.65 -8.80
CA ASP A 62 33.85 -13.26 -9.73
C ASP A 62 35.23 -13.45 -9.09
N ASN A 63 36.03 -14.35 -9.65
CA ASN A 63 37.45 -14.67 -9.32
C ASN A 63 37.84 -14.77 -7.84
N LYS A 64 36.89 -14.81 -6.92
CA LYS A 64 37.07 -14.92 -5.45
C LYS A 64 38.14 -13.97 -4.85
N LYS A 65 38.36 -12.81 -5.50
CA LYS A 65 39.28 -11.78 -5.02
C LYS A 65 38.73 -11.14 -3.78
N THR A 66 39.63 -10.76 -2.87
CA THR A 66 39.28 -9.93 -1.72
C THR A 66 39.62 -8.49 -2.08
N LEU A 67 38.66 -7.59 -1.85
CA LEU A 67 38.81 -6.16 -2.04
C LEU A 67 38.73 -5.47 -0.70
N THR A 68 39.52 -4.40 -0.54
CA THR A 68 39.39 -3.49 0.60
C THR A 68 38.61 -2.28 0.14
N LEU A 69 37.48 -2.02 0.77
CA LEU A 69 36.59 -0.91 0.47
C LEU A 69 36.41 -0.03 1.70
N GLN A 70 36.24 1.26 1.49
CA GLN A 70 35.91 2.18 2.58
C GLN A 70 34.40 2.48 2.55
N ASN A 71 33.79 2.55 3.73
CA ASN A 71 32.41 2.96 3.95
C ASN A 71 32.39 4.07 4.99
N THR A 72 31.76 5.19 4.67
CA THR A 72 31.54 6.28 5.59
C THR A 72 30.06 6.36 5.90
N THR A 73 29.70 6.20 7.16
CA THR A 73 28.31 6.21 7.64
C THR A 73 28.18 7.01 8.91
N THR A 74 26.97 7.28 9.33
CA THR A 74 26.68 7.89 10.64
C THR A 74 26.10 6.86 11.60
N SER A 75 26.19 7.11 12.91
CA SER A 75 25.59 6.23 13.92
C SER A 75 24.07 6.10 13.76
N SER A 76 23.40 7.16 13.31
CA SER A 76 21.98 7.16 12.97
C SER A 76 21.64 6.39 11.71
N GLN A 77 22.62 6.08 10.85
CA GLN A 77 22.47 5.40 9.55
C GLN A 77 21.46 6.10 8.63
N THR A 78 21.39 7.42 8.67
CA THR A 78 20.45 8.22 7.86
C THR A 78 20.82 8.26 6.38
N THR A 79 22.12 8.21 6.06
CA THR A 79 22.64 8.29 4.68
C THR A 79 23.09 6.94 4.16
N ASP A 80 23.90 6.24 4.96
CA ASP A 80 24.52 4.97 4.61
C ASP A 80 24.41 3.96 5.76
N GLN A 81 24.62 2.69 5.45
CA GLN A 81 24.48 1.60 6.41
C GLN A 81 25.80 1.32 7.13
N LEU A 82 25.69 0.94 8.40
CA LEU A 82 26.80 0.37 9.16
C LEU A 82 26.90 -1.12 8.80
N PHE A 83 27.99 -1.50 8.13
CA PHE A 83 28.21 -2.88 7.72
C PHE A 83 28.80 -3.73 8.83
N ARG A 84 28.46 -5.03 8.81
CA ARG A 84 28.93 -6.03 9.78
C ARG A 84 29.54 -7.23 9.06
N VAL A 85 30.44 -7.94 9.75
CA VAL A 85 31.00 -9.18 9.25
C VAL A 85 29.90 -10.21 8.97
N GLY A 86 30.02 -10.93 7.86
CA GLY A 86 29.06 -11.95 7.42
C GLY A 86 27.98 -11.45 6.48
N GLN A 87 27.75 -10.14 6.38
CA GLN A 87 26.77 -9.57 5.45
C GLN A 87 27.23 -9.72 4.00
N GLN A 88 26.25 -9.87 3.10
CA GLN A 88 26.48 -9.88 1.66
C GLN A 88 26.06 -8.55 1.06
N VAL A 89 26.87 -8.06 0.14
CA VAL A 89 26.70 -6.75 -0.53
C VAL A 89 26.77 -6.89 -2.04
N ILE A 90 26.00 -6.08 -2.73
CA ILE A 90 26.03 -5.96 -4.18
C ILE A 90 27.04 -4.86 -4.52
N LEU A 91 27.97 -5.19 -5.40
CA LEU A 91 29.03 -4.31 -5.83
C LEU A 91 28.80 -3.84 -7.27
N GLN A 92 29.22 -2.62 -7.57
CA GLN A 92 29.20 -2.09 -8.93
C GLN A 92 30.52 -1.38 -9.22
N LYS A 93 30.98 -1.45 -10.45
CA LYS A 93 32.13 -0.69 -10.93
C LYS A 93 31.66 0.64 -11.49
N ILE A 94 31.94 1.73 -10.77
CA ILE A 94 31.60 3.10 -11.16
C ILE A 94 32.89 3.87 -11.38
N ALA A 95 33.06 4.49 -12.55
CA ALA A 95 34.27 5.25 -12.91
C ALA A 95 35.59 4.51 -12.66
N GLY A 96 35.62 3.18 -12.86
CA GLY A 96 36.80 2.34 -12.67
C GLY A 96 37.02 1.83 -11.26
N GLN A 97 36.30 2.33 -10.26
CA GLN A 97 36.36 1.91 -8.85
C GLN A 97 35.18 0.99 -8.49
N VAL A 98 35.43 0.00 -7.68
CA VAL A 98 34.38 -0.89 -7.14
C VAL A 98 33.81 -0.25 -5.89
N GLN A 99 32.49 -0.09 -5.88
CA GLN A 99 31.75 0.50 -4.76
C GLN A 99 30.61 -0.43 -4.32
N ILE A 100 30.21 -0.32 -3.05
CA ILE A 100 29.04 -1.00 -2.52
C ILE A 100 27.79 -0.20 -2.94
N VAL A 101 26.87 -0.85 -3.63
CA VAL A 101 25.59 -0.24 -4.04
C VAL A 101 24.54 -0.47 -2.99
N SER A 102 24.44 -1.70 -2.50
CA SER A 102 23.43 -2.06 -1.51
C SER A 102 23.77 -3.32 -0.75
N LEU A 103 23.10 -3.50 0.39
CA LEU A 103 23.08 -4.77 1.10
C LEU A 103 22.18 -5.76 0.33
N LYS A 104 22.63 -7.00 0.16
CA LYS A 104 21.84 -8.08 -0.42
C LYS A 104 20.75 -8.51 0.59
N ARG A 105 19.52 -8.07 0.37
CA ARG A 105 18.36 -8.30 1.27
C ARG A 105 17.31 -9.25 0.70
N ASP A 106 17.49 -9.71 -0.52
CA ASP A 106 16.58 -10.55 -1.27
C ASP A 106 16.23 -11.88 -0.55
N ALA A 107 17.18 -12.48 0.15
CA ALA A 107 16.95 -13.70 0.93
C ALA A 107 15.89 -13.47 2.03
N LEU A 108 15.98 -12.35 2.76
CA LEU A 108 15.00 -12.00 3.79
C LEU A 108 13.63 -11.67 3.18
N ILE A 109 13.63 -10.86 2.13
CA ILE A 109 12.38 -10.42 1.45
C ILE A 109 11.69 -11.63 0.83
N SER A 110 12.42 -12.50 0.15
CA SER A 110 11.87 -13.72 -0.45
C SER A 110 11.33 -14.69 0.60
N ALA A 111 12.03 -14.85 1.73
CA ALA A 111 11.57 -15.70 2.82
C ALA A 111 10.28 -15.16 3.45
N LEU A 112 10.18 -13.85 3.69
CA LEU A 112 8.97 -13.21 4.20
C LEU A 112 7.80 -13.32 3.21
N LEU A 113 8.05 -13.15 1.91
CA LEU A 113 7.04 -13.33 0.87
C LEU A 113 6.52 -14.77 0.84
N VAL A 114 7.42 -15.74 0.87
CA VAL A 114 7.06 -17.18 0.89
C VAL A 114 6.32 -17.55 2.17
N LEU A 115 6.70 -16.96 3.31
CA LEU A 115 6.01 -17.13 4.58
C LEU A 115 4.57 -16.60 4.50
N PHE A 116 4.39 -15.40 3.95
CA PHE A 116 3.06 -14.80 3.71
C PHE A 116 2.20 -15.68 2.82
N ILE A 117 2.73 -16.12 1.67
CA ILE A 117 2.03 -17.02 0.74
C ILE A 117 1.69 -18.35 1.42
N GLY A 118 2.63 -18.92 2.17
CA GLY A 118 2.44 -20.16 2.89
C GLY A 118 1.35 -20.08 3.96
N PHE A 119 1.28 -19.01 4.72
CA PHE A 119 0.19 -18.79 5.68
C PHE A 119 -1.14 -18.58 4.95
N LEU A 120 -1.16 -17.80 3.89
CA LEU A 120 -2.36 -17.56 3.10
C LEU A 120 -2.96 -18.88 2.59
N ILE A 121 -2.13 -19.79 2.07
CA ILE A 121 -2.54 -21.14 1.62
C ILE A 121 -2.99 -22.01 2.79
N SER A 122 -2.37 -21.86 3.97
CA SER A 122 -2.72 -22.67 5.15
C SER A 122 -4.07 -22.29 5.75
N PHE A 123 -4.47 -21.01 5.68
CA PHE A 123 -5.72 -20.52 6.27
C PHE A 123 -6.87 -20.44 5.28
N GLN A 124 -6.60 -20.45 3.96
CA GLN A 124 -7.60 -20.39 2.91
C GLN A 124 -7.53 -21.60 1.99
N ARG A 125 -8.56 -21.79 1.17
CA ARG A 125 -8.53 -22.81 0.11
C ARG A 125 -7.46 -22.41 -0.93
N LEU A 126 -6.66 -23.35 -1.39
CA LEU A 126 -5.58 -23.13 -2.36
C LEU A 126 -6.02 -22.29 -3.57
N ARG A 127 -7.20 -22.59 -4.13
CA ARG A 127 -7.74 -21.84 -5.27
C ARG A 127 -7.98 -20.36 -4.93
N ALA A 128 -8.56 -20.07 -3.75
CA ALA A 128 -8.81 -18.70 -3.32
C ALA A 128 -7.50 -17.93 -3.11
N SER A 129 -6.50 -18.59 -2.49
CA SER A 129 -5.17 -18.01 -2.30
C SER A 129 -4.47 -17.70 -3.63
N LEU A 130 -4.56 -18.61 -4.61
CA LEU A 130 -3.99 -18.40 -5.94
C LEU A 130 -4.68 -17.25 -6.69
N PHE A 131 -6.01 -17.14 -6.60
CA PHE A 131 -6.74 -16.01 -7.20
C PHE A 131 -6.37 -14.68 -6.55
N LEU A 132 -6.24 -14.64 -5.23
CA LEU A 132 -5.80 -13.43 -4.52
C LEU A 132 -4.39 -13.02 -4.95
N LEU A 133 -3.44 -13.96 -5.02
CA LEU A 133 -2.09 -13.68 -5.51
C LEU A 133 -2.08 -13.22 -6.97
N ALA A 134 -2.88 -13.86 -7.82
CA ALA A 134 -3.03 -13.44 -9.22
C ALA A 134 -3.58 -12.01 -9.32
N SER A 135 -4.55 -11.64 -8.47
CA SER A 135 -5.08 -10.28 -8.39
C SER A 135 -4.00 -9.27 -8.02
N LEU A 136 -3.18 -9.56 -7.00
CA LEU A 136 -2.10 -8.68 -6.57
C LEU A 136 -1.06 -8.46 -7.69
N VAL A 137 -0.63 -9.55 -8.34
CA VAL A 137 0.31 -9.47 -9.47
C VAL A 137 -0.28 -8.69 -10.64
N LEU A 138 -1.55 -8.95 -10.99
CA LEU A 138 -2.23 -8.25 -12.08
C LEU A 138 -2.37 -6.74 -11.80
N ASN A 139 -2.72 -6.37 -10.57
CA ASN A 139 -2.82 -4.97 -10.18
C ASN A 139 -1.45 -4.28 -10.23
N LEU A 140 -0.36 -4.97 -9.85
CA LEU A 140 0.98 -4.44 -10.00
C LEU A 140 1.35 -4.24 -11.49
N ILE A 141 1.01 -5.19 -12.36
CA ILE A 141 1.22 -5.08 -13.81
C ILE A 141 0.44 -3.88 -14.36
N TYR A 142 -0.82 -3.71 -13.98
CA TYR A 142 -1.61 -2.55 -14.40
C TYR A 142 -0.97 -1.24 -13.95
N PHE A 143 -0.53 -1.17 -12.69
CA PHE A 143 0.10 0.02 -12.14
C PHE A 143 1.37 0.40 -12.92
N VAL A 144 2.29 -0.54 -13.13
CA VAL A 144 3.52 -0.31 -13.89
C VAL A 144 3.21 0.07 -15.34
N SER A 145 2.25 -0.60 -15.98
CA SER A 145 1.85 -0.33 -17.36
C SER A 145 1.26 1.06 -17.53
N VAL A 146 0.42 1.50 -16.58
CA VAL A 146 -0.21 2.83 -16.61
C VAL A 146 0.84 3.92 -16.38
N ILE A 147 1.81 3.72 -15.48
CA ILE A 147 2.93 4.66 -15.31
C ILE A 147 3.75 4.76 -16.61
N ALA A 148 4.13 3.63 -17.20
CA ALA A 148 4.88 3.62 -18.47
C ALA A 148 4.12 4.30 -19.60
N PHE A 149 2.80 4.08 -19.67
CA PHE A 149 1.91 4.74 -20.62
C PHE A 149 1.82 6.26 -20.39
N ASN A 150 1.68 6.68 -19.12
CA ASN A 150 1.65 8.09 -18.76
C ASN A 150 2.93 8.81 -19.18
N VAL A 151 4.09 8.22 -18.89
CA VAL A 151 5.41 8.79 -19.25
C VAL A 151 5.60 8.89 -20.77
N SER A 152 5.07 7.90 -21.53
CA SER A 152 5.27 7.85 -22.97
C SER A 152 4.32 8.77 -23.76
N PHE A 153 3.06 8.91 -23.32
CA PHE A 153 2.00 9.56 -24.08
C PHE A 153 1.44 10.83 -23.42
N ASN A 154 1.78 11.10 -22.15
CA ASN A 154 1.35 12.26 -21.39
C ASN A 154 -0.18 12.57 -21.47
N PRO A 155 -1.07 11.57 -21.26
CA PRO A 155 -2.51 11.78 -21.27
C PRO A 155 -2.97 12.54 -20.01
N PRO A 156 -4.24 12.99 -19.93
CA PRO A 156 -4.78 13.58 -18.71
C PRO A 156 -4.67 12.60 -17.52
N VAL A 157 -3.79 12.95 -16.57
CA VAL A 157 -3.36 12.05 -15.47
C VAL A 157 -4.56 11.56 -14.64
N LEU A 158 -5.46 12.48 -14.28
CA LEU A 158 -6.62 12.15 -13.44
C LEU A 158 -7.55 11.13 -14.11
N LEU A 159 -7.83 11.27 -15.41
CA LEU A 159 -8.69 10.32 -16.15
C LEU A 159 -8.01 8.95 -16.31
N LEU A 160 -6.73 8.94 -16.60
CA LEU A 160 -5.96 7.69 -16.74
C LEU A 160 -5.99 6.89 -15.44
N PHE A 161 -5.74 7.53 -14.31
CA PHE A 161 -5.73 6.87 -13.01
C PHE A 161 -7.13 6.59 -12.46
N ALA A 162 -8.16 7.33 -12.87
CA ALA A 162 -9.55 6.95 -12.60
C ALA A 162 -9.92 5.64 -13.31
N PHE A 163 -9.49 5.47 -14.56
CA PHE A 163 -9.65 4.20 -15.27
C PHE A 163 -8.86 3.06 -14.61
N LEU A 164 -7.62 3.31 -14.20
CA LEU A 164 -6.81 2.35 -13.45
C LEU A 164 -7.50 1.93 -12.15
N SER A 165 -8.06 2.88 -11.41
CA SER A 165 -8.79 2.61 -10.16
C SER A 165 -10.00 1.71 -10.40
N ALA A 166 -10.75 1.94 -11.49
CA ALA A 166 -11.85 1.06 -11.88
C ALA A 166 -11.36 -0.35 -12.25
N LEU A 167 -10.22 -0.47 -12.95
CA LEU A 167 -9.60 -1.77 -13.24
C LEU A 167 -9.14 -2.49 -11.96
N PHE A 168 -8.55 -1.79 -11.00
CA PHE A 168 -8.15 -2.34 -9.71
C PHE A 168 -9.36 -2.91 -8.96
N ALA A 169 -10.43 -2.12 -8.84
CA ALA A 169 -11.65 -2.59 -8.18
C ALA A 169 -12.27 -3.79 -8.90
N ALA A 170 -12.40 -3.72 -10.22
CA ALA A 170 -13.02 -4.79 -11.02
C ALA A 170 -12.21 -6.10 -10.92
N SER A 171 -10.88 -6.03 -11.13
CA SER A 171 -10.01 -7.21 -11.08
C SER A 171 -9.96 -7.80 -9.67
N SER A 172 -9.73 -6.99 -8.65
CA SER A 172 -9.64 -7.46 -7.26
C SER A 172 -10.94 -8.15 -6.83
N LEU A 173 -12.08 -7.52 -7.08
CA LEU A 173 -13.38 -8.10 -6.73
C LEU A 173 -13.70 -9.36 -7.54
N LEU A 174 -13.35 -9.38 -8.84
CA LEU A 174 -13.56 -10.55 -9.68
C LEU A 174 -12.75 -11.76 -9.21
N PHE A 175 -11.49 -11.55 -8.84
CA PHE A 175 -10.63 -12.64 -8.36
C PHE A 175 -11.00 -13.12 -6.95
N VAL A 176 -11.46 -12.21 -6.07
CA VAL A 176 -11.80 -12.54 -4.68
C VAL A 176 -13.22 -13.13 -4.57
N LEU A 177 -14.22 -12.49 -5.18
CA LEU A 177 -15.62 -12.87 -5.07
C LEU A 177 -16.10 -13.75 -6.24
N GLY A 178 -15.31 -13.88 -7.30
CA GLY A 178 -15.70 -14.53 -8.55
C GLY A 178 -16.77 -13.74 -9.31
N PRO A 179 -17.26 -14.25 -10.45
CA PRO A 179 -18.30 -13.61 -11.29
C PRO A 179 -19.69 -13.78 -10.65
N THR A 180 -19.90 -13.20 -9.49
CA THR A 180 -21.13 -13.31 -8.70
C THR A 180 -21.93 -12.01 -8.75
N ARG A 181 -23.21 -12.08 -8.39
CA ARG A 181 -24.04 -10.87 -8.22
C ARG A 181 -23.50 -9.99 -7.09
N GLN A 182 -22.98 -10.60 -6.03
CA GLN A 182 -22.32 -9.88 -4.93
C GLN A 182 -21.16 -9.03 -5.46
N MET A 183 -20.28 -9.60 -6.29
CA MET A 183 -19.18 -8.87 -6.94
C MET A 183 -19.68 -7.63 -7.71
N VAL A 184 -20.73 -7.78 -8.51
CA VAL A 184 -21.30 -6.68 -9.32
C VAL A 184 -21.83 -5.55 -8.42
N TYR A 185 -22.57 -5.89 -7.36
CA TYR A 185 -23.08 -4.88 -6.43
C TYR A 185 -21.96 -4.19 -5.66
N THR A 186 -20.95 -4.94 -5.19
CA THR A 186 -19.76 -4.35 -4.54
C THR A 186 -19.04 -3.41 -5.50
N PHE A 187 -18.82 -3.80 -6.76
CA PHE A 187 -18.17 -2.95 -7.74
C PHE A 187 -18.96 -1.65 -8.01
N ILE A 188 -20.26 -1.76 -8.25
CA ILE A 188 -21.13 -0.60 -8.52
C ILE A 188 -21.15 0.36 -7.32
N THR A 189 -21.29 -0.16 -6.10
CA THR A 189 -21.34 0.66 -4.89
C THR A 189 -19.99 1.30 -4.59
N THR A 190 -18.89 0.58 -4.79
CA THR A 190 -17.53 1.13 -4.67
C THR A 190 -17.31 2.26 -5.67
N ALA A 191 -17.57 2.03 -6.95
CA ALA A 191 -17.38 3.04 -8.00
C ALA A 191 -18.26 4.28 -7.77
N LEU A 192 -19.54 4.09 -7.43
CA LEU A 192 -20.47 5.19 -7.15
C LEU A 192 -20.06 5.99 -5.93
N THR A 193 -19.67 5.31 -4.86
CA THR A 193 -19.21 5.97 -3.63
C THR A 193 -17.94 6.76 -3.87
N THR A 194 -16.95 6.17 -4.56
CA THR A 194 -15.71 6.85 -4.93
C THR A 194 -16.00 8.10 -5.76
N PHE A 195 -16.84 7.99 -6.78
CA PHE A 195 -17.23 9.11 -7.61
C PHE A 195 -17.88 10.23 -6.79
N ILE A 196 -18.85 9.91 -5.91
CA ILE A 196 -19.52 10.90 -5.07
C ILE A 196 -18.54 11.56 -4.09
N THR A 197 -17.65 10.77 -3.47
CA THR A 197 -16.62 11.28 -2.56
C THR A 197 -15.75 12.32 -3.25
N PHE A 198 -15.25 12.01 -4.44
CA PHE A 198 -14.44 12.95 -5.21
C PHE A 198 -15.24 14.16 -5.69
N ALA A 199 -16.48 13.98 -6.14
CA ALA A 199 -17.34 15.09 -6.53
C ALA A 199 -17.57 16.07 -5.37
N VAL A 200 -17.86 15.55 -4.17
CA VAL A 200 -18.01 16.38 -2.95
C VAL A 200 -16.69 17.06 -2.60
N THR A 201 -15.58 16.34 -2.62
CA THR A 201 -14.25 16.90 -2.30
C THR A 201 -13.87 18.02 -3.26
N LEU A 202 -13.98 17.80 -4.57
CA LEU A 202 -13.65 18.80 -5.58
C LEU A 202 -14.59 20.01 -5.51
N LEU A 203 -15.88 19.79 -5.20
CA LEU A 203 -16.83 20.88 -4.99
C LEU A 203 -16.43 21.75 -3.81
N VAL A 204 -16.10 21.14 -2.66
CA VAL A 204 -15.66 21.86 -1.46
C VAL A 204 -14.39 22.65 -1.73
N LEU A 205 -13.38 22.04 -2.33
CA LEU A 205 -12.10 22.69 -2.65
C LEU A 205 -12.30 23.85 -3.64
N LYS A 206 -13.15 23.68 -4.63
CA LYS A 206 -13.49 24.75 -5.58
C LYS A 206 -14.23 25.93 -4.89
N LEU A 207 -15.18 25.63 -4.01
CA LEU A 207 -15.93 26.66 -3.28
C LEU A 207 -15.06 27.42 -2.28
N THR A 208 -14.06 26.74 -1.68
CA THR A 208 -13.11 27.36 -0.74
C THR A 208 -11.90 27.98 -1.43
N GLY A 209 -11.79 27.88 -2.77
CA GLY A 209 -10.63 28.37 -3.52
C GLY A 209 -9.32 27.72 -3.11
N ASN A 210 -9.34 26.46 -2.66
CA ASN A 210 -8.20 25.71 -2.12
C ASN A 210 -7.52 26.37 -0.90
N HIS A 211 -8.21 27.27 -0.18
CA HIS A 211 -7.63 27.92 0.98
C HIS A 211 -7.18 26.92 2.05
N GLY A 212 -5.92 27.04 2.46
CA GLY A 212 -5.30 26.18 3.47
C GLY A 212 -4.83 24.82 2.95
N VAL A 213 -4.91 24.56 1.64
CA VAL A 213 -4.34 23.35 1.02
C VAL A 213 -3.10 23.72 0.23
N HIS A 214 -1.99 23.13 0.59
CA HIS A 214 -0.66 23.44 0.08
C HIS A 214 -0.13 22.29 -0.79
N PHE A 215 -0.63 22.17 -2.01
CA PHE A 215 -0.21 21.11 -2.95
C PHE A 215 1.27 21.22 -3.33
N GLU A 216 1.87 22.39 -3.21
CA GLU A 216 3.30 22.66 -3.46
C GLU A 216 4.23 21.90 -2.52
N TYR A 217 3.74 21.40 -1.40
CA TYR A 217 4.52 20.57 -0.47
C TYR A 217 4.46 19.07 -0.77
N LEU A 218 3.82 18.68 -1.89
CA LEU A 218 3.86 17.29 -2.32
C LEU A 218 5.29 16.91 -2.76
N GLU A 219 5.87 15.95 -2.09
CA GLU A 219 7.24 15.51 -2.35
C GLU A 219 7.38 14.82 -3.71
N TYR A 220 8.55 14.97 -4.34
CA TYR A 220 8.95 14.28 -5.58
C TYR A 220 8.09 14.57 -6.81
N VAL A 221 7.32 15.65 -6.84
CA VAL A 221 6.48 16.03 -7.97
C VAL A 221 7.07 17.22 -8.72
N THR A 222 7.34 17.01 -10.00
CA THR A 222 7.91 18.04 -10.91
C THR A 222 6.87 18.65 -11.85
N GLN A 223 5.62 18.14 -11.83
CA GLN A 223 4.50 18.59 -12.66
C GLN A 223 3.38 19.14 -11.78
N ASN A 224 2.13 19.10 -12.23
CA ASN A 224 0.98 19.60 -11.49
C ASN A 224 0.75 18.83 -10.17
N PRO A 225 1.16 19.36 -9.00
CA PRO A 225 1.10 18.62 -7.75
C PRO A 225 -0.33 18.30 -7.32
N SER A 226 -1.31 19.15 -7.66
CA SER A 226 -2.70 18.90 -7.29
C SER A 226 -3.28 17.66 -7.97
N GLU A 227 -2.99 17.44 -9.26
CA GLU A 227 -3.46 16.26 -9.98
C GLU A 227 -2.86 14.96 -9.40
N PHE A 228 -1.56 14.96 -9.11
CA PHE A 228 -0.90 13.80 -8.50
C PHE A 228 -1.38 13.52 -7.07
N PHE A 229 -1.66 14.56 -6.29
CA PHE A 229 -2.31 14.41 -4.99
C PHE A 229 -3.67 13.72 -5.12
N PHE A 230 -4.51 14.15 -6.06
CA PHE A 230 -5.81 13.51 -6.26
C PHE A 230 -5.70 12.08 -6.79
N VAL A 231 -4.72 11.77 -7.61
CA VAL A 231 -4.45 10.40 -8.07
C VAL A 231 -4.09 9.49 -6.89
N GLY A 232 -3.12 9.90 -6.07
CA GLY A 232 -2.72 9.13 -4.87
C GLY A 232 -3.89 8.94 -3.91
N THR A 233 -4.64 10.02 -3.66
CA THR A 233 -5.84 10.00 -2.82
C THR A 233 -6.90 9.06 -3.39
N MET A 234 -7.13 9.04 -4.69
CA MET A 234 -8.13 8.19 -5.34
C MET A 234 -7.81 6.70 -5.16
N ILE A 235 -6.56 6.30 -5.33
CA ILE A 235 -6.14 4.90 -5.11
C ILE A 235 -6.31 4.51 -3.64
N SER A 236 -5.93 5.38 -2.71
CA SER A 236 -6.08 5.15 -1.27
C SER A 236 -7.55 5.04 -0.85
N VAL A 237 -8.38 5.99 -1.28
CA VAL A 237 -9.82 6.04 -0.98
C VAL A 237 -10.54 4.81 -1.56
N LEU A 238 -10.17 4.39 -2.77
CA LEU A 238 -10.77 3.22 -3.41
C LEU A 238 -10.60 1.96 -2.56
N GLY A 239 -9.41 1.71 -2.03
CA GLY A 239 -9.15 0.56 -1.16
C GLY A 239 -10.04 0.56 0.07
N ALA A 240 -10.09 1.68 0.79
CA ALA A 240 -10.89 1.83 1.99
C ALA A 240 -12.41 1.69 1.73
N ILE A 241 -12.91 2.29 0.65
CA ILE A 241 -14.32 2.17 0.24
C ILE A 241 -14.64 0.73 -0.18
N MET A 242 -13.75 0.08 -0.92
CA MET A 242 -13.96 -1.30 -1.41
C MET A 242 -14.13 -2.28 -0.26
N ASP A 243 -13.34 -2.15 0.80
CA ASP A 243 -13.45 -2.98 2.00
C ASP A 243 -14.79 -2.76 2.70
N GLY A 244 -15.16 -1.50 2.96
CA GLY A 244 -16.44 -1.17 3.61
C GLY A 244 -17.66 -1.58 2.79
N THR A 245 -17.68 -1.32 1.47
CA THR A 245 -18.78 -1.73 0.60
C THR A 245 -18.87 -3.24 0.47
N GLY A 246 -17.72 -3.94 0.42
CA GLY A 246 -17.64 -5.40 0.34
C GLY A 246 -18.31 -6.07 1.54
N ASP A 247 -18.00 -5.61 2.73
CA ASP A 247 -18.56 -6.14 3.98
C ASP A 247 -20.07 -5.91 4.09
N ILE A 248 -20.54 -4.69 3.76
CA ILE A 248 -21.97 -4.38 3.78
C ILE A 248 -22.73 -5.21 2.75
N VAL A 249 -22.23 -5.35 1.52
CA VAL A 249 -22.85 -6.17 0.49
C VAL A 249 -22.87 -7.63 0.91
N ALA A 250 -21.75 -8.16 1.43
CA ALA A 250 -21.67 -9.53 1.93
C ALA A 250 -22.67 -9.80 3.04
N GLY A 251 -22.77 -8.91 4.01
CA GLY A 251 -23.74 -9.00 5.12
C GLY A 251 -25.18 -8.99 4.63
N LEU A 252 -25.54 -8.08 3.68
CA LEU A 252 -26.89 -8.01 3.12
C LEU A 252 -27.24 -9.24 2.28
N PHE A 253 -26.31 -9.77 1.47
CA PHE A 253 -26.53 -11.01 0.73
C PHE A 253 -26.64 -12.21 1.66
N GLY A 254 -25.86 -12.26 2.76
CA GLY A 254 -25.99 -13.28 3.80
C GLY A 254 -27.35 -13.25 4.47
N LEU A 255 -27.82 -12.06 4.85
CA LEU A 255 -29.14 -11.84 5.43
C LEU A 255 -30.25 -12.26 4.47
N ALA A 256 -30.16 -11.87 3.19
CA ALA A 256 -31.16 -12.26 2.17
C ALA A 256 -31.25 -13.78 2.03
N ARG A 257 -30.12 -14.49 1.98
CA ARG A 257 -30.08 -15.94 1.90
C ARG A 257 -30.68 -16.61 3.15
N GLN A 258 -30.40 -16.07 4.34
CA GLN A 258 -30.95 -16.60 5.59
C GLN A 258 -32.48 -16.42 5.64
N ASN A 259 -32.99 -15.27 5.21
CA ASN A 259 -34.42 -14.99 5.17
C ASN A 259 -35.15 -15.86 4.15
N GLU A 260 -34.55 -16.15 3.00
CA GLU A 260 -35.09 -17.09 2.00
C GLU A 260 -35.24 -18.49 2.60
N LEU A 261 -34.24 -18.99 3.35
CA LEU A 261 -34.30 -20.28 4.03
C LEU A 261 -35.37 -20.33 5.11
N ASN A 262 -35.60 -19.23 5.82
CA ASN A 262 -36.57 -19.12 6.91
C ASN A 262 -37.97 -18.66 6.42
N GLN A 263 -38.18 -18.46 5.13
CA GLN A 263 -39.41 -17.95 4.52
C GLN A 263 -39.87 -16.60 5.10
N ILE A 264 -38.92 -15.75 5.49
CA ILE A 264 -39.17 -14.41 6.03
C ILE A 264 -39.12 -13.39 4.91
N ASN A 265 -40.23 -12.72 4.65
CA ASN A 265 -40.30 -11.65 3.66
C ASN A 265 -39.89 -10.32 4.31
N MET A 266 -38.67 -9.85 3.98
CA MET A 266 -38.19 -8.53 4.42
C MET A 266 -38.56 -7.44 3.41
N THR A 267 -38.96 -6.29 3.94
CA THR A 267 -39.20 -5.10 3.12
C THR A 267 -37.88 -4.43 2.72
N LYS A 268 -37.93 -3.61 1.69
CA LYS A 268 -36.78 -2.79 1.28
C LYS A 268 -36.23 -1.92 2.43
N LYS A 269 -37.12 -1.39 3.30
CA LYS A 269 -36.71 -0.58 4.45
C LYS A 269 -35.94 -1.40 5.48
N ASP A 270 -36.30 -2.66 5.67
CA ASP A 270 -35.61 -3.56 6.59
C ASP A 270 -34.17 -3.86 6.09
N TYR A 271 -34.03 -4.14 4.80
CA TYR A 271 -32.69 -4.32 4.21
C TYR A 271 -31.81 -3.05 4.32
N ILE A 272 -32.38 -1.86 4.05
CA ILE A 272 -31.64 -0.60 4.19
C ILE A 272 -31.21 -0.41 5.68
N ARG A 273 -32.12 -0.64 6.63
CA ARG A 273 -31.81 -0.51 8.05
C ARG A 273 -30.73 -1.49 8.49
N SER A 274 -30.79 -2.74 8.02
CA SER A 274 -29.78 -3.75 8.31
C SER A 274 -28.41 -3.36 7.70
N GLY A 275 -28.38 -2.90 6.46
CA GLY A 275 -27.15 -2.41 5.81
C GLY A 275 -26.54 -1.21 6.52
N MET A 276 -27.39 -0.28 6.99
CA MET A 276 -26.93 0.85 7.81
C MET A 276 -26.34 0.38 9.15
N SER A 277 -26.95 -0.59 9.80
CA SER A 277 -26.44 -1.15 11.07
C SER A 277 -25.09 -1.82 10.89
N ILE A 278 -24.94 -2.67 9.85
CA ILE A 278 -23.65 -3.29 9.50
C ILE A 278 -22.59 -2.22 9.25
N GLY A 279 -22.94 -1.20 8.46
CA GLY A 279 -22.02 -0.13 8.12
C GLY A 279 -21.57 0.71 9.30
N GLN A 280 -22.44 0.94 10.31
CA GLN A 280 -22.07 1.68 11.53
C GLN A 280 -20.96 1.00 12.32
N GLU A 281 -20.91 -0.32 12.37
CA GLU A 281 -19.83 -1.06 13.03
C GLU A 281 -18.50 -0.91 12.27
N ILE A 282 -18.56 -0.81 10.95
CA ILE A 282 -17.38 -0.74 10.07
C ILE A 282 -16.76 0.67 10.07
N ILE A 283 -17.58 1.75 10.11
CA ILE A 283 -17.10 3.13 10.07
C ILE A 283 -16.02 3.39 11.13
N GLY A 284 -16.28 2.99 12.38
CA GLY A 284 -15.35 3.27 13.49
C GLY A 284 -14.01 2.56 13.33
N THR A 285 -14.02 1.31 12.92
CA THR A 285 -12.80 0.50 12.77
C THR A 285 -11.96 0.97 11.58
N LEU A 286 -12.56 1.12 10.40
CA LEU A 286 -11.83 1.55 9.19
C LEU A 286 -11.30 2.98 9.32
N THR A 287 -12.09 3.91 9.86
CA THR A 287 -11.65 5.30 10.05
C THR A 287 -10.46 5.37 11.01
N ASN A 288 -10.51 4.63 12.14
CA ASN A 288 -9.38 4.60 13.06
C ASN A 288 -8.11 4.02 12.41
N VAL A 289 -8.23 2.96 11.62
CA VAL A 289 -7.08 2.37 10.90
C VAL A 289 -6.45 3.41 9.96
N LEU A 290 -7.25 4.16 9.20
CA LEU A 290 -6.74 5.21 8.31
C LEU A 290 -5.96 6.30 9.08
N PHE A 291 -6.51 6.77 10.20
CA PHE A 291 -5.81 7.77 11.02
C PHE A 291 -4.54 7.20 11.65
N MET A 292 -4.51 5.93 12.05
CA MET A 292 -3.30 5.28 12.57
C MET A 292 -2.23 5.15 11.48
N ILE A 293 -2.59 4.79 10.25
CA ILE A 293 -1.66 4.74 9.11
C ILE A 293 -1.08 6.13 8.85
N PHE A 294 -1.93 7.15 8.76
CA PHE A 294 -1.48 8.54 8.60
C PHE A 294 -0.51 8.97 9.70
N MET A 295 -0.83 8.71 10.97
CA MET A 295 0.07 9.05 12.09
C MET A 295 1.41 8.31 12.00
N ALA A 296 1.40 7.05 11.59
CA ALA A 296 2.62 6.26 11.43
C ALA A 296 3.50 6.80 10.29
N GLU A 297 2.91 7.21 9.17
CA GLU A 297 3.62 7.81 8.04
C GLU A 297 4.13 9.22 8.36
N ALA A 298 3.35 10.02 9.08
CA ALA A 298 3.70 11.38 9.46
C ALA A 298 4.78 11.45 10.56
N LEU A 299 4.94 10.39 11.37
CA LEU A 299 5.81 10.38 12.55
C LEU A 299 7.28 10.74 12.26
N PRO A 300 7.98 10.11 11.28
CA PRO A 300 9.38 10.41 11.02
C PRO A 300 9.59 11.86 10.60
N MET A 301 8.77 12.39 9.72
CA MET A 301 8.82 13.77 9.24
C MET A 301 8.57 14.77 10.38
N THR A 302 7.55 14.51 11.19
CA THR A 302 7.21 15.35 12.36
C THR A 302 8.37 15.41 13.35
N LEU A 303 8.98 14.27 13.68
CA LEU A 303 10.13 14.21 14.60
C LEU A 303 11.34 14.96 14.03
N LEU A 304 11.61 14.81 12.74
CA LEU A 304 12.71 15.53 12.08
C LEU A 304 12.48 17.04 12.15
N LEU A 305 11.31 17.52 11.78
CA LEU A 305 10.98 18.94 11.78
C LEU A 305 11.02 19.53 13.20
N LEU A 306 10.55 18.80 14.20
CA LEU A 306 10.65 19.23 15.62
C LEU A 306 12.11 19.33 16.09
N ARG A 307 12.95 18.36 15.75
CA ARG A 307 14.38 18.39 16.07
C ARG A 307 15.10 19.57 15.42
N ASN A 308 14.66 19.95 14.22
CA ASN A 308 15.19 21.11 13.50
C ASN A 308 14.62 22.45 14.02
N GLY A 309 13.90 22.45 15.16
CA GLY A 309 13.39 23.66 15.80
C GLY A 309 12.16 24.27 15.14
N ASN A 310 11.49 23.56 14.24
CA ASN A 310 10.28 24.06 13.60
C ASN A 310 9.09 24.08 14.57
N THR A 311 8.19 25.03 14.39
CA THR A 311 6.97 25.16 15.18
C THR A 311 5.90 24.15 14.76
N TRP A 312 4.98 23.80 15.64
CA TRP A 312 3.83 22.96 15.32
C TRP A 312 2.97 23.53 14.18
N GLY A 313 2.84 24.87 14.09
CA GLY A 313 2.13 25.52 12.99
C GLY A 313 2.77 25.23 11.64
N TYR A 314 4.10 25.33 11.56
CA TYR A 314 4.84 24.98 10.35
C TYR A 314 4.69 23.51 10.00
N ILE A 315 4.83 22.62 10.98
CA ILE A 315 4.68 21.16 10.77
C ILE A 315 3.28 20.82 10.27
N ALA A 316 2.25 21.41 10.85
CA ALA A 316 0.87 21.19 10.41
C ALA A 316 0.66 21.63 8.96
N THR A 317 1.28 22.75 8.54
CA THR A 317 1.13 23.30 7.19
C THR A 317 1.94 22.54 6.15
N VAL A 318 3.21 22.25 6.45
CA VAL A 318 4.16 21.67 5.47
C VAL A 318 4.14 20.14 5.52
N GLY A 319 4.20 19.55 6.72
CA GLY A 319 4.38 18.11 6.89
C GLY A 319 3.09 17.31 6.96
N LEU A 320 2.02 17.86 7.53
CA LEU A 320 0.81 17.10 7.86
C LEU A 320 -0.39 17.42 6.97
N ASN A 321 -0.41 18.58 6.32
CA ASN A 321 -1.58 19.13 5.63
C ASN A 321 -2.17 18.16 4.60
N LEU A 322 -1.36 17.70 3.64
CA LEU A 322 -1.83 16.85 2.55
C LEU A 322 -2.21 15.45 3.03
N GLY A 323 -1.41 14.85 3.92
CA GLY A 323 -1.72 13.53 4.49
C GLY A 323 -3.01 13.55 5.31
N LEU A 324 -3.23 14.60 6.11
CA LEU A 324 -4.47 14.79 6.85
C LEU A 324 -5.67 14.98 5.91
N LEU A 325 -5.53 15.80 4.87
CA LEU A 325 -6.57 15.99 3.87
C LEU A 325 -6.94 14.68 3.17
N GLN A 326 -5.94 13.90 2.74
CA GLN A 326 -6.16 12.58 2.13
C GLN A 326 -6.91 11.63 3.09
N THR A 327 -6.54 11.62 4.37
CA THR A 327 -7.17 10.79 5.39
C THR A 327 -8.63 11.21 5.61
N ILE A 328 -8.92 12.51 5.66
CA ILE A 328 -10.28 13.03 5.80
C ILE A 328 -11.13 12.67 4.57
N ILE A 329 -10.60 12.82 3.36
CA ILE A 329 -11.31 12.42 2.12
C ILE A 329 -11.66 10.93 2.17
N SER A 330 -10.71 10.09 2.60
CA SER A 330 -10.93 8.66 2.75
C SER A 330 -12.00 8.34 3.80
N ALA A 331 -11.97 9.02 4.93
CA ALA A 331 -12.98 8.88 5.99
C ALA A 331 -14.38 9.29 5.52
N ILE A 332 -14.49 10.40 4.78
CA ILE A 332 -15.76 10.81 4.14
C ILE A 332 -16.24 9.72 3.19
N GLY A 333 -15.35 9.13 2.41
CA GLY A 333 -15.66 8.01 1.52
C GLY A 333 -16.24 6.80 2.26
N ILE A 334 -15.64 6.39 3.37
CA ILE A 334 -16.14 5.30 4.21
C ILE A 334 -17.53 5.62 4.76
N VAL A 335 -17.75 6.84 5.26
CA VAL A 335 -19.05 7.26 5.80
C VAL A 335 -20.12 7.26 4.69
N LEU A 336 -19.81 7.76 3.50
CA LEU A 336 -20.73 7.76 2.35
C LEU A 336 -20.97 6.35 1.79
N ALA A 337 -20.01 5.45 1.93
CA ALA A 337 -20.16 4.06 1.49
C ALA A 337 -21.35 3.37 2.16
N VAL A 338 -21.61 3.67 3.42
CA VAL A 338 -22.67 3.02 4.20
C VAL A 338 -24.07 3.26 3.61
N PRO A 339 -24.57 4.51 3.51
CA PRO A 339 -25.90 4.75 2.95
C PRO A 339 -26.00 4.36 1.46
N ILE A 340 -24.96 4.64 0.67
CA ILE A 340 -24.96 4.33 -0.76
C ILE A 340 -25.07 2.81 -0.97
N THR A 341 -24.25 2.02 -0.28
CA THR A 341 -24.24 0.58 -0.41
C THR A 341 -25.52 -0.04 0.13
N ALA A 342 -26.00 0.40 1.30
CA ALA A 342 -27.25 -0.08 1.87
C ALA A 342 -28.43 0.16 0.92
N ILE A 343 -28.55 1.34 0.33
CA ILE A 343 -29.63 1.68 -0.59
C ILE A 343 -29.53 0.85 -1.89
N VAL A 344 -28.39 0.92 -2.58
CA VAL A 344 -28.21 0.29 -3.90
C VAL A 344 -28.39 -1.23 -3.82
N THR A 345 -27.78 -1.87 -2.81
CA THR A 345 -27.88 -3.32 -2.63
C THR A 345 -29.29 -3.76 -2.25
N SER A 346 -29.97 -3.02 -1.37
CA SER A 346 -31.37 -3.34 -0.98
C SER A 346 -32.34 -3.27 -2.15
N PHE A 347 -32.18 -2.28 -3.07
CA PHE A 347 -32.97 -2.23 -4.29
C PHE A 347 -32.77 -3.45 -5.17
N GLY A 348 -31.53 -3.90 -5.26
CA GLY A 348 -31.18 -5.09 -6.04
C GLY A 348 -31.77 -6.37 -5.46
N LEU A 349 -31.65 -6.56 -4.13
CA LEU A 349 -32.13 -7.76 -3.46
C LEU A 349 -33.65 -7.92 -3.57
N VAL A 350 -34.40 -6.84 -3.30
CA VAL A 350 -35.88 -6.88 -3.42
C VAL A 350 -36.31 -7.18 -4.85
N ARG A 351 -35.63 -6.60 -5.84
CA ARG A 351 -35.95 -6.90 -7.27
C ARG A 351 -35.66 -8.36 -7.68
N MET A 352 -34.64 -8.96 -7.06
CA MET A 352 -34.32 -10.36 -7.29
C MET A 352 -35.35 -11.29 -6.67
N HIS A 353 -35.80 -11.00 -5.46
CA HIS A 353 -36.84 -11.79 -4.76
C HIS A 353 -38.16 -11.80 -5.55
N ARG A 354 -38.58 -10.64 -6.03
CA ARG A 354 -39.82 -10.49 -6.84
C ARG A 354 -39.75 -11.23 -8.18
N LYS A 355 -38.55 -11.42 -8.78
CA LYS A 355 -38.40 -12.21 -10.01
C LYS A 355 -38.45 -13.72 -9.77
N SER A 356 -37.99 -14.21 -8.60
CA SER A 356 -38.08 -15.64 -8.26
C SER A 356 -39.51 -16.08 -7.93
N GLU A 357 -40.36 -15.17 -7.42
CA GLU A 357 -41.78 -15.44 -7.18
C GLU A 357 -42.62 -15.49 -8.49
N VAL A 358 -42.19 -14.77 -9.55
CA VAL A 358 -42.92 -14.69 -10.85
C VAL A 358 -42.56 -15.83 -11.78
N HIS A 359 -41.44 -16.51 -11.58
CA HIS A 359 -41.00 -17.67 -12.35
C HIS A 359 -40.54 -18.77 -11.39
N PRO A 360 -41.46 -19.49 -10.72
CA PRO A 360 -41.08 -20.73 -10.05
C PRO A 360 -40.68 -21.75 -11.14
N ILE A 361 -39.44 -22.23 -11.07
CA ILE A 361 -38.92 -23.31 -11.92
C ILE A 361 -39.59 -24.63 -11.52
#